data_0225359278ce1f103042cb0c7d5078f5
#
_entry.id   0225359278ce1f103042cb0c7d5078f5
#
_cell.length_a   1.000
_cell.length_b   1.000
_cell.length_c   1.000
_cell.angle_alpha   90.00
_cell.angle_beta   90.00
_cell.angle_gamma   90.00
#
_symmetry.space_group_name_H-M   'P 1'
#
loop_
_entity.id
_entity.type
_entity.pdbx_description
1 polymer ?
#
loop_
_entity_poly.entity_id
_entity_poly.type
_entity_poly.pdbx_seq_one_letter_code
_entity_poly.pdbx_strand_id
1 'polypeptide(L)'
;MPDGMIQKERKKRIIKQAAMKAILVIILVCIAMITFLLLFQVRKIEVSGNQYLSRQEIADWVQDDNWSSNSLYVMIRNHLMNHELLPAMEEANVTMKNPWTVKVTIKEKRVAGYIVLGDECIYFDKDGIVLAKTKELWDGIPCIEGLEVKKVQLYKELPVSKANKKAFGNLLDMTMTLKKCDLAPDK
;
A
#
# COMPACT_ATOMS: atom_id res chain seq x y z
N MET A 1 -72.92 -17.68 13.17
CA MET A 1 -71.87 -16.95 12.44
C MET A 1 -70.78 -16.32 13.34
N PRO A 2 -70.17 -16.98 14.34
CA PRO A 2 -69.09 -16.44 15.12
C PRO A 2 -67.70 -16.99 14.67
N ASP A 3 -67.63 -18.14 13.95
CA ASP A 3 -66.32 -18.80 13.67
C ASP A 3 -65.37 -18.03 12.75
N GLY A 4 -65.88 -17.25 11.81
CA GLY A 4 -65.03 -16.50 10.88
C GLY A 4 -64.23 -15.34 11.52
N MET A 5 -64.80 -14.72 12.56
CA MET A 5 -64.13 -13.64 13.31
C MET A 5 -63.04 -14.17 14.22
N ILE A 6 -63.26 -15.31 14.86
CA ILE A 6 -62.28 -15.97 15.73
C ILE A 6 -61.08 -16.45 14.93
N GLN A 7 -61.28 -17.02 13.73
CA GLN A 7 -60.20 -17.43 12.83
C GLN A 7 -59.39 -16.23 12.29
N LYS A 8 -60.06 -15.10 12.01
CA LYS A 8 -59.38 -13.86 11.55
C LYS A 8 -58.48 -13.26 12.63
N GLU A 9 -58.94 -13.27 13.88
CA GLU A 9 -58.14 -12.79 15.02
C GLU A 9 -56.98 -13.74 15.35
N ARG A 10 -57.14 -15.05 15.26
CA ARG A 10 -56.06 -16.02 15.42
C ARG A 10 -54.99 -15.84 14.32
N LYS A 11 -55.37 -15.69 13.04
CA LYS A 11 -54.45 -15.38 11.94
C LYS A 11 -53.66 -14.09 12.17
N LYS A 12 -54.33 -13.01 12.60
CA LYS A 12 -53.68 -11.74 12.93
C LYS A 12 -52.66 -11.88 14.05
N ARG A 13 -52.95 -12.66 15.11
CA ARG A 13 -52.02 -12.92 16.22
C ARG A 13 -50.80 -13.72 15.76
N ILE A 14 -51.00 -14.76 14.93
CA ILE A 14 -49.93 -15.58 14.38
C ILE A 14 -49.01 -14.71 13.48
N ILE A 15 -49.59 -13.90 12.59
CA ILE A 15 -48.83 -12.98 11.72
C ILE A 15 -48.05 -11.96 12.56
N LYS A 16 -48.67 -11.37 13.60
CA LYS A 16 -47.98 -10.43 14.49
C LYS A 16 -46.84 -11.09 15.25
N GLN A 17 -46.99 -12.31 15.75
CA GLN A 17 -45.95 -13.08 16.42
C GLN A 17 -44.80 -13.45 15.44
N ALA A 18 -45.14 -13.86 14.22
CA ALA A 18 -44.17 -14.15 13.19
C ALA A 18 -43.36 -12.89 12.78
N ALA A 19 -44.06 -11.77 12.59
CA ALA A 19 -43.41 -10.48 12.30
C ALA A 19 -42.48 -10.03 13.44
N MET A 20 -42.93 -10.17 14.69
CA MET A 20 -42.11 -9.82 15.86
C MET A 20 -40.86 -10.69 15.97
N LYS A 21 -40.97 -12.00 15.71
CA LYS A 21 -39.79 -12.91 15.65
C LYS A 21 -38.85 -12.54 14.50
N ALA A 22 -39.37 -12.20 13.32
CA ALA A 22 -38.58 -11.77 12.18
C ALA A 22 -37.80 -10.48 12.49
N ILE A 23 -38.44 -9.50 13.12
CA ILE A 23 -37.81 -8.25 13.57
C ILE A 23 -36.69 -8.55 14.58
N LEU A 24 -36.93 -9.44 15.55
CA LEU A 24 -35.90 -9.83 16.53
C LEU A 24 -34.67 -10.47 15.85
N VAL A 25 -34.90 -11.35 14.89
CA VAL A 25 -33.81 -11.99 14.11
C VAL A 25 -33.03 -10.94 13.32
N ILE A 26 -33.70 -9.99 12.67
CA ILE A 26 -33.05 -8.90 11.94
C ILE A 26 -32.17 -8.06 12.88
N ILE A 27 -32.70 -7.70 14.05
CA ILE A 27 -31.94 -6.95 15.06
C ILE A 27 -30.68 -7.72 15.49
N LEU A 28 -30.79 -9.00 15.77
CA LEU A 28 -29.65 -9.85 16.15
C LEU A 28 -28.61 -9.92 15.04
N VAL A 29 -29.03 -10.07 13.78
CA VAL A 29 -28.14 -10.06 12.62
C VAL A 29 -27.44 -8.71 12.47
N CYS A 30 -28.16 -7.59 12.65
CA CYS A 30 -27.56 -6.26 12.60
C CYS A 30 -26.52 -6.06 13.71
N ILE A 31 -26.83 -6.50 14.94
CA ILE A 31 -25.88 -6.42 16.07
C ILE A 31 -24.62 -7.27 15.76
N ALA A 32 -24.80 -8.50 15.28
CA ALA A 32 -23.70 -9.37 14.93
C ALA A 32 -22.82 -8.75 13.82
N MET A 33 -23.44 -8.14 12.80
CA MET A 33 -22.74 -7.48 11.70
C MET A 33 -21.97 -6.26 12.19
N ILE A 34 -22.56 -5.42 13.04
CA ILE A 34 -21.86 -4.27 13.61
C ILE A 34 -20.69 -4.72 14.47
N THR A 35 -20.88 -5.73 15.33
CA THR A 35 -19.80 -6.30 16.15
C THR A 35 -18.68 -6.84 15.29
N PHE A 36 -19.00 -7.53 14.18
CA PHE A 36 -18.03 -8.03 13.22
C PHE A 36 -17.21 -6.89 12.59
N LEU A 37 -17.85 -5.83 12.12
CA LEU A 37 -17.19 -4.67 11.55
C LEU A 37 -16.25 -3.98 12.55
N LEU A 38 -16.66 -3.85 13.82
CA LEU A 38 -15.85 -3.24 14.87
C LEU A 38 -14.64 -4.10 15.26
N LEU A 39 -14.78 -5.43 15.22
CA LEU A 39 -13.69 -6.36 15.49
C LEU A 39 -12.58 -6.26 14.43
N PHE A 40 -12.92 -6.03 13.17
CA PHE A 40 -11.98 -5.95 12.06
C PHE A 40 -11.48 -4.53 11.78
N GLN A 41 -11.66 -3.61 12.72
CA GLN A 41 -11.12 -2.25 12.58
C GLN A 41 -9.60 -2.24 12.72
N VAL A 42 -8.88 -1.72 11.72
CA VAL A 42 -7.43 -1.56 11.74
C VAL A 42 -7.03 -0.58 12.84
N ARG A 43 -6.28 -1.08 13.83
CA ARG A 43 -5.72 -0.26 14.93
C ARG A 43 -4.20 -0.17 14.87
N LYS A 44 -3.57 -1.13 14.19
CA LYS A 44 -2.11 -1.21 14.09
C LYS A 44 -1.70 -1.69 12.71
N ILE A 45 -0.71 -1.03 12.11
CA ILE A 45 -0.03 -1.47 10.91
C ILE A 45 1.42 -1.76 11.29
N GLU A 46 1.84 -3.01 11.11
CA GLU A 46 3.23 -3.45 11.30
C GLU A 46 3.92 -3.49 9.96
N VAL A 47 4.92 -2.65 9.76
CA VAL A 47 5.69 -2.56 8.51
C VAL A 47 7.04 -3.22 8.66
N SER A 48 7.45 -4.01 7.67
CA SER A 48 8.75 -4.66 7.58
C SER A 48 9.29 -4.65 6.15
N GLY A 49 10.63 -4.62 6.01
CA GLY A 49 11.32 -4.62 4.71
C GLY A 49 11.53 -3.24 4.11
N ASN A 50 11.08 -2.18 4.80
CA ASN A 50 11.34 -0.81 4.38
C ASN A 50 12.77 -0.37 4.71
N GLN A 51 13.42 0.30 3.75
CA GLN A 51 14.74 0.91 3.87
C GLN A 51 14.66 2.43 3.64
N TYR A 52 14.00 2.84 2.57
CA TYR A 52 13.89 4.23 2.11
C TYR A 52 12.51 4.81 2.35
N LEU A 53 11.46 4.01 2.14
CA LEU A 53 10.09 4.43 2.43
C LEU A 53 9.87 4.52 3.92
N SER A 54 9.28 5.63 4.35
CA SER A 54 8.87 5.78 5.74
C SER A 54 7.71 4.85 6.07
N ARG A 55 7.62 4.44 7.34
CA ARG A 55 6.48 3.65 7.82
C ARG A 55 5.14 4.36 7.62
N GLN A 56 5.16 5.71 7.66
CA GLN A 56 3.97 6.53 7.47
C GLN A 56 3.49 6.45 6.02
N GLU A 57 4.39 6.63 5.03
CA GLU A 57 4.03 6.52 3.62
C GLU A 57 3.43 5.15 3.27
N ILE A 58 3.96 4.08 3.87
CA ILE A 58 3.43 2.74 3.68
C ILE A 58 2.07 2.58 4.36
N ALA A 59 1.89 3.14 5.55
CA ALA A 59 0.61 3.12 6.24
C ALA A 59 -0.46 3.91 5.47
N ASP A 60 -0.11 5.08 4.94
CA ASP A 60 -0.99 5.92 4.12
C ASP A 60 -1.36 5.20 2.81
N TRP A 61 -0.41 4.51 2.19
CA TRP A 61 -0.67 3.67 1.02
C TRP A 61 -1.66 2.53 1.32
N VAL A 62 -1.55 1.88 2.48
CA VAL A 62 -2.50 0.83 2.91
C VAL A 62 -3.87 1.42 3.19
N GLN A 63 -3.94 2.65 3.70
CA GLN A 63 -5.16 3.34 4.15
C GLN A 63 -5.61 4.44 3.19
N ASP A 64 -5.37 4.30 1.90
CA ASP A 64 -5.63 5.32 0.88
C ASP A 64 -7.11 5.53 0.54
N ASP A 65 -8.01 4.66 1.03
CA ASP A 65 -9.45 4.77 0.80
C ASP A 65 -10.27 4.71 2.11
N ASN A 66 -11.56 5.09 2.01
CA ASN A 66 -12.49 5.15 3.14
C ASN A 66 -12.81 3.78 3.78
N TRP A 67 -12.58 2.68 3.06
CA TRP A 67 -12.87 1.31 3.52
C TRP A 67 -11.64 0.64 4.15
N SER A 68 -10.47 1.22 3.98
CA SER A 68 -9.19 0.71 4.49
C SER A 68 -9.07 0.77 6.02
N SER A 69 -10.07 1.31 6.70
CA SER A 69 -10.22 1.16 8.15
C SER A 69 -10.58 -0.27 8.58
N ASN A 70 -10.99 -1.14 7.64
CA ASN A 70 -11.32 -2.55 7.90
C ASN A 70 -10.20 -3.47 7.43
N SER A 71 -9.62 -4.24 8.33
CA SER A 71 -8.47 -5.13 8.04
C SER A 71 -8.80 -6.25 7.05
N LEU A 72 -10.03 -6.75 7.07
CA LEU A 72 -10.47 -7.77 6.11
C LEU A 72 -10.58 -7.19 4.70
N TYR A 73 -11.12 -5.97 4.59
CA TYR A 73 -11.18 -5.25 3.32
C TYR A 73 -9.78 -4.99 2.77
N VAL A 74 -8.85 -4.48 3.58
CA VAL A 74 -7.45 -4.24 3.19
C VAL A 74 -6.80 -5.53 2.66
N MET A 75 -7.00 -6.66 3.33
CA MET A 75 -6.47 -7.95 2.89
C MET A 75 -7.07 -8.38 1.54
N ILE A 76 -8.40 -8.31 1.39
CA ILE A 76 -9.11 -8.69 0.16
C ILE A 76 -8.67 -7.80 -1.01
N ARG A 77 -8.60 -6.48 -0.79
CA ARG A 77 -8.18 -5.52 -1.80
C ARG A 77 -6.77 -5.83 -2.32
N ASN A 78 -5.83 -6.07 -1.44
CA ASN A 78 -4.45 -6.36 -1.85
C ASN A 78 -4.30 -7.72 -2.58
N HIS A 79 -5.13 -8.72 -2.25
CA HIS A 79 -5.03 -10.05 -2.87
C HIS A 79 -5.86 -10.19 -4.16
N LEU A 80 -7.01 -9.52 -4.25
CA LEU A 80 -7.96 -9.72 -5.34
C LEU A 80 -8.08 -8.53 -6.29
N MET A 81 -7.78 -7.30 -5.84
CA MET A 81 -8.01 -6.08 -6.62
C MET A 81 -6.74 -5.46 -7.21
N ASN A 82 -5.57 -6.14 -7.13
CA ASN A 82 -4.29 -5.64 -7.66
C ASN A 82 -4.04 -4.17 -7.27
N HIS A 83 -3.99 -3.90 -5.96
CA HIS A 83 -3.71 -2.56 -5.46
C HIS A 83 -2.38 -2.04 -6.04
N GLU A 84 -2.41 -0.86 -6.65
CA GLU A 84 -1.24 -0.28 -7.30
C GLU A 84 -0.13 0.00 -6.28
N LEU A 85 1.07 -0.50 -6.56
CA LEU A 85 2.23 -0.32 -5.70
C LEU A 85 2.75 1.11 -5.78
N LEU A 86 3.32 1.62 -4.68
CA LEU A 86 4.11 2.83 -4.75
C LEU A 86 5.28 2.64 -5.71
N PRO A 87 5.67 3.67 -6.48
CA PRO A 87 6.73 3.55 -7.49
C PRO A 87 8.08 3.06 -6.94
N ALA A 88 8.35 3.27 -5.66
CA ALA A 88 9.54 2.77 -4.98
C ALA A 88 9.41 1.31 -4.50
N MET A 89 8.22 0.69 -4.58
CA MET A 89 8.01 -0.71 -4.22
C MET A 89 8.19 -1.62 -5.43
N GLU A 90 8.89 -2.74 -5.22
CA GLU A 90 8.96 -3.85 -6.17
C GLU A 90 7.84 -4.86 -5.88
N GLU A 91 7.64 -5.17 -4.61
CA GLU A 91 6.62 -6.09 -4.12
C GLU A 91 6.05 -5.61 -2.79
N ALA A 92 4.78 -5.88 -2.55
CA ALA A 92 4.14 -5.70 -1.26
C ALA A 92 3.25 -6.90 -0.93
N ASN A 93 3.39 -7.41 0.28
CA ASN A 93 2.56 -8.48 0.81
C ASN A 93 1.84 -7.98 2.07
N VAL A 94 0.51 -7.90 1.98
CA VAL A 94 -0.34 -7.44 3.08
C VAL A 94 -1.07 -8.62 3.67
N THR A 95 -0.83 -8.89 4.94
CA THR A 95 -1.42 -9.99 5.68
C THR A 95 -2.07 -9.51 6.96
N MET A 96 -3.08 -10.23 7.42
CA MET A 96 -3.73 -9.96 8.69
C MET A 96 -3.10 -10.84 9.77
N LYS A 97 -2.45 -10.21 10.76
CA LYS A 97 -1.87 -10.90 11.92
C LYS A 97 -2.95 -11.26 12.94
N ASN A 98 -3.89 -10.37 13.14
CA ASN A 98 -5.11 -10.54 13.92
C ASN A 98 -6.17 -9.54 13.40
N PRO A 99 -7.45 -9.62 13.84
CA PRO A 99 -8.52 -8.79 13.29
C PRO A 99 -8.26 -7.27 13.26
N TRP A 100 -7.42 -6.76 14.13
CA TRP A 100 -7.12 -5.32 14.27
C TRP A 100 -5.68 -4.94 13.90
N THR A 101 -4.85 -5.91 13.47
CA THR A 101 -3.46 -5.67 13.09
C THR A 101 -3.18 -6.18 11.69
N VAL A 102 -2.81 -5.27 10.80
CA VAL A 102 -2.33 -5.55 9.45
C VAL A 102 -0.81 -5.57 9.46
N LYS A 103 -0.22 -6.63 8.91
CA LYS A 103 1.22 -6.72 8.67
C LYS A 103 1.50 -6.49 7.19
N VAL A 104 2.34 -5.52 6.90
CA VAL A 104 2.78 -5.17 5.55
C VAL A 104 4.26 -5.51 5.44
N THR A 105 4.58 -6.42 4.53
CA THR A 105 5.97 -6.74 4.18
C THR A 105 6.21 -6.24 2.78
N ILE A 106 7.14 -5.31 2.64
CA ILE A 106 7.48 -4.73 1.34
C ILE A 106 8.89 -5.13 0.91
N LYS A 107 9.11 -5.11 -0.39
CA LYS A 107 10.41 -5.15 -1.02
C LYS A 107 10.55 -3.89 -1.86
N GLU A 108 11.48 -3.05 -1.48
CA GLU A 108 11.75 -1.81 -2.20
C GLU A 108 12.62 -2.07 -3.44
N LYS A 109 12.45 -1.23 -4.46
CA LYS A 109 13.29 -1.24 -5.65
C LYS A 109 14.74 -0.92 -5.27
N ARG A 110 15.67 -1.56 -5.95
CA ARG A 110 17.10 -1.30 -5.72
C ARG A 110 17.49 0.05 -6.29
N VAL A 111 18.17 0.84 -5.47
CA VAL A 111 18.79 2.08 -5.91
C VAL A 111 19.96 1.75 -6.83
N ALA A 112 19.97 2.34 -8.02
CA ALA A 112 21.05 2.17 -9.01
C ALA A 112 22.17 3.20 -8.83
N GLY A 113 21.80 4.42 -8.41
CA GLY A 113 22.75 5.50 -8.21
C GLY A 113 22.06 6.75 -7.65
N TYR A 114 22.85 7.79 -7.44
CA TYR A 114 22.33 9.11 -7.08
C TYR A 114 23.04 10.22 -7.83
N ILE A 115 22.38 11.38 -7.93
CA ILE A 115 22.98 12.65 -8.35
C ILE A 115 22.84 13.66 -7.24
N VAL A 116 23.73 14.65 -7.24
CA VAL A 116 23.63 15.81 -6.32
C VAL A 116 22.97 16.97 -7.05
N LEU A 117 21.91 17.49 -6.48
CA LEU A 117 21.19 18.67 -6.99
C LEU A 117 21.04 19.71 -5.88
N GLY A 118 21.90 20.74 -5.91
CA GLY A 118 22.01 21.66 -4.78
C GLY A 118 22.52 20.97 -3.52
N ASP A 119 21.73 20.99 -2.44
CA ASP A 119 22.05 20.35 -1.16
C ASP A 119 21.39 18.97 -0.98
N GLU A 120 20.72 18.47 -2.03
CA GLU A 120 19.98 17.21 -1.97
C GLU A 120 20.61 16.13 -2.81
N CYS A 121 20.63 14.89 -2.30
CA CYS A 121 20.94 13.66 -3.03
C CYS A 121 19.66 13.10 -3.60
N ILE A 122 19.61 12.87 -4.90
CA ILE A 122 18.47 12.35 -5.64
C ILE A 122 18.78 10.92 -6.04
N TYR A 123 18.14 9.98 -5.36
CA TYR A 123 18.32 8.54 -5.57
C TYR A 123 17.34 8.01 -6.60
N PHE A 124 17.76 7.12 -7.50
CA PHE A 124 16.93 6.56 -8.57
C PHE A 124 17.22 5.08 -8.81
N ASP A 125 16.26 4.41 -9.42
CA ASP A 125 16.36 2.99 -9.78
C ASP A 125 17.03 2.78 -11.16
N LYS A 126 17.11 1.51 -11.58
CA LYS A 126 17.63 1.11 -12.89
C LYS A 126 16.86 1.69 -14.09
N ASP A 127 15.64 2.10 -13.90
CA ASP A 127 14.77 2.68 -14.93
C ASP A 127 14.84 4.23 -14.90
N GLY A 128 15.67 4.79 -14.01
CA GLY A 128 15.84 6.23 -13.82
C GLY A 128 14.67 6.86 -13.05
N ILE A 129 13.83 6.08 -12.38
CA ILE A 129 12.75 6.60 -11.56
C ILE A 129 13.31 7.08 -10.21
N VAL A 130 12.98 8.31 -9.84
CA VAL A 130 13.42 8.91 -8.58
C VAL A 130 12.70 8.22 -7.41
N LEU A 131 13.48 7.57 -6.56
CA LEU A 131 12.99 6.84 -5.40
C LEU A 131 12.99 7.67 -4.12
N ALA A 132 14.01 8.55 -3.96
CA ALA A 132 14.13 9.39 -2.78
C ALA A 132 14.86 10.70 -3.09
N LYS A 133 14.54 11.72 -2.28
CA LYS A 133 15.25 13.00 -2.22
C LYS A 133 15.57 13.28 -0.75
N THR A 134 16.84 13.33 -0.42
CA THR A 134 17.30 13.53 0.96
C THR A 134 18.63 14.26 0.99
N LYS A 135 18.97 14.89 2.12
CA LYS A 135 20.30 15.45 2.36
C LYS A 135 21.29 14.40 2.88
N GLU A 136 20.79 13.23 3.26
CA GLU A 136 21.60 12.14 3.77
C GLU A 136 22.24 11.36 2.62
N LEU A 137 23.54 11.10 2.75
CA LEU A 137 24.27 10.24 1.83
C LEU A 137 24.14 8.79 2.29
N TRP A 138 23.68 7.92 1.39
CA TRP A 138 23.58 6.49 1.65
C TRP A 138 24.84 5.76 1.19
N ASP A 139 25.41 4.96 2.09
CA ASP A 139 26.64 4.22 1.81
C ASP A 139 26.46 3.16 0.70
N GLY A 140 27.54 2.96 -0.07
CA GLY A 140 27.58 1.93 -1.12
C GLY A 140 26.72 2.19 -2.35
N ILE A 141 26.28 3.45 -2.57
CA ILE A 141 25.55 3.86 -3.76
C ILE A 141 26.43 4.78 -4.60
N PRO A 142 26.64 4.48 -5.90
CA PRO A 142 27.49 5.27 -6.75
C PRO A 142 26.88 6.66 -7.05
N CYS A 143 27.74 7.69 -7.01
CA CYS A 143 27.39 9.03 -7.48
C CYS A 143 27.56 9.10 -9.00
N ILE A 144 26.57 9.67 -9.69
CA ILE A 144 26.62 9.91 -11.13
C ILE A 144 26.76 11.40 -11.36
N GLU A 145 27.88 11.78 -11.95
CA GLU A 145 28.19 13.18 -12.27
C GLU A 145 27.98 13.46 -13.76
N GLY A 146 27.92 14.75 -14.13
CA GLY A 146 27.80 15.19 -15.52
C GLY A 146 26.38 15.14 -16.10
N LEU A 147 25.36 14.90 -15.28
CA LEU A 147 23.96 14.97 -15.69
C LEU A 147 23.39 16.36 -15.39
N GLU A 148 23.06 17.10 -16.44
CA GLU A 148 22.35 18.37 -16.30
C GLU A 148 20.86 18.12 -16.06
N VAL A 149 20.40 18.26 -14.82
CA VAL A 149 19.01 18.09 -14.42
C VAL A 149 18.53 19.36 -13.72
N LYS A 150 17.43 19.96 -14.22
CA LYS A 150 16.94 21.25 -13.70
C LYS A 150 15.83 21.11 -12.66
N LYS A 151 14.96 20.13 -12.78
CA LYS A 151 13.84 19.87 -11.85
C LYS A 151 13.64 18.37 -11.72
N VAL A 152 13.61 17.88 -10.48
CA VAL A 152 13.36 16.48 -10.18
C VAL A 152 12.06 16.35 -9.39
N GLN A 153 11.22 15.42 -9.77
CA GLN A 153 10.00 15.06 -9.05
C GLN A 153 10.12 13.64 -8.52
N LEU A 154 9.73 13.47 -7.26
CA LEU A 154 9.68 12.16 -6.64
C LEU A 154 8.76 11.22 -7.44
N TYR A 155 9.16 9.97 -7.59
CA TYR A 155 8.44 8.91 -8.30
C TYR A 155 8.22 9.16 -9.81
N LYS A 156 9.01 10.05 -10.40
CA LYS A 156 9.03 10.26 -11.87
C LYS A 156 10.41 9.98 -12.44
N GLU A 157 10.44 9.71 -13.75
CA GLU A 157 11.70 9.54 -14.50
C GLU A 157 12.56 10.80 -14.38
N LEU A 158 13.86 10.60 -14.14
CA LEU A 158 14.85 11.68 -14.09
C LEU A 158 14.88 12.38 -15.47
N PRO A 159 14.68 13.71 -15.55
CA PRO A 159 14.60 14.42 -16.82
C PRO A 159 15.99 14.63 -17.44
N VAL A 160 16.59 13.52 -17.91
CA VAL A 160 17.87 13.52 -18.62
C VAL A 160 17.68 14.00 -20.06
N SER A 161 18.61 14.82 -20.55
CA SER A 161 18.55 15.30 -21.92
C SER A 161 18.53 14.14 -22.93
N LYS A 162 17.85 14.31 -24.07
CA LYS A 162 17.76 13.27 -25.11
C LYS A 162 19.13 12.80 -25.60
N ALA A 163 20.12 13.68 -25.63
CA ALA A 163 21.51 13.34 -26.00
C ALA A 163 22.16 12.38 -25.01
N ASN A 164 21.85 12.53 -23.72
CA ASN A 164 22.46 11.75 -22.65
C ASN A 164 21.63 10.52 -22.26
N LYS A 165 20.41 10.37 -22.77
CA LYS A 165 19.50 9.27 -22.37
C LYS A 165 20.09 7.88 -22.63
N LYS A 166 20.76 7.69 -23.78
CA LYS A 166 21.39 6.41 -24.14
C LYS A 166 22.62 6.13 -23.26
N ALA A 167 23.45 7.15 -23.01
CA ALA A 167 24.62 7.05 -22.15
C ALA A 167 24.21 6.75 -20.71
N PHE A 168 23.16 7.42 -20.24
CA PHE A 168 22.58 7.21 -18.90
C PHE A 168 22.06 5.78 -18.74
N GLY A 169 21.30 5.23 -19.71
CA GLY A 169 20.85 3.83 -19.68
C GLY A 169 22.00 2.82 -19.60
N ASN A 170 23.03 2.99 -20.43
CA ASN A 170 24.20 2.12 -20.38
C ASN A 170 24.94 2.19 -19.02
N LEU A 171 25.00 3.38 -18.43
CA LEU A 171 25.63 3.62 -17.13
C LEU A 171 24.85 2.94 -16.00
N LEU A 172 23.50 2.99 -16.06
CA LEU A 172 22.64 2.28 -15.11
C LEU A 172 22.82 0.76 -15.18
N ASP A 173 22.88 0.20 -16.39
CA ASP A 173 23.12 -1.24 -16.58
C ASP A 173 24.50 -1.65 -16.04
N MET A 174 25.51 -0.80 -16.23
CA MET A 174 26.86 -1.02 -15.72
C MET A 174 26.91 -0.99 -14.19
N THR A 175 26.30 0.02 -13.55
CA THR A 175 26.24 0.12 -12.08
C THR A 175 25.53 -1.07 -11.45
N MET A 176 24.44 -1.53 -12.06
CA MET A 176 23.71 -2.71 -11.58
C MET A 176 24.52 -3.99 -11.73
N THR A 177 25.33 -4.09 -12.78
CA THR A 177 26.22 -5.26 -13.01
C THR A 177 27.37 -5.27 -11.99
N LEU A 178 28.00 -4.13 -11.74
CA LEU A 178 29.05 -3.98 -10.73
C LEU A 178 28.53 -4.35 -9.33
N LYS A 179 27.34 -3.88 -9.00
CA LYS A 179 26.70 -4.20 -7.71
C LYS A 179 26.35 -5.69 -7.57
N LYS A 180 25.99 -6.38 -8.65
CA LYS A 180 25.79 -7.85 -8.65
C LYS A 180 27.09 -8.62 -8.43
N CYS A 181 28.19 -8.07 -8.87
CA CYS A 181 29.51 -8.68 -8.72
C CYS A 181 30.23 -8.31 -7.41
N ASP A 182 29.53 -7.62 -6.50
CA ASP A 182 30.08 -7.08 -5.24
C ASP A 182 31.30 -6.16 -5.43
N LEU A 183 31.40 -5.59 -6.62
CA LEU A 183 32.43 -4.63 -7.04
C LEU A 183 31.82 -3.21 -6.96
N ALA A 184 31.36 -2.81 -5.78
CA ALA A 184 30.95 -1.42 -5.58
C ALA A 184 32.20 -0.54 -5.77
N PRO A 185 32.18 0.46 -6.67
CA PRO A 185 33.31 1.35 -6.77
C PRO A 185 33.44 2.11 -5.46
N ASP A 186 34.58 1.94 -4.77
CA ASP A 186 35.03 2.87 -3.76
C ASP A 186 35.25 4.22 -4.47
N LYS A 187 34.33 5.18 -4.29
CA LYS A 187 34.31 6.57 -4.79
C LYS A 187 34.84 6.78 -6.21
#